data_8584d9c3e8ed95d1124c4d5d41127378
#
_entry.id   8584d9c3e8ed95d1124c4d5d41127378
#
_cell.length_a   1.000
_cell.length_b   1.000
_cell.length_c   1.000
_cell.angle_alpha   90.00
_cell.angle_beta   90.00
_cell.angle_gamma   90.00
#
_symmetry.space_group_name_H-M   'P 1'
#
loop_
_entity.id
_entity.type
_entity.pdbx_description
1 polymer ?
#
loop_
_entity_poly.entity_id
_entity_poly.type
_entity_poly.pdbx_seq_one_letter_code
_entity_poly.pdbx_strand_id
1 'polypeptide(L)'
;MLAGALLMTLSGNFGLSIAAEILMGIGMGVTNAAVFKLVAQEVPEAVGGAAGWVGGLGAFGGFAIPPIMGTIVEIRGAGGYASGFVVFVGLAAISLLLVGVLRRKRAGVLAAM
;
A
#
# COMPACT_ATOMS: atom_id res chain seq x y z
N MET A 1 -4.72 -2.67 -5.19
CA MET A 1 -3.37 -2.10 -5.06
C MET A 1 -2.28 -2.98 -5.69
N LEU A 2 -2.04 -4.23 -5.26
CA LEU A 2 -0.98 -5.09 -5.83
C LEU A 2 -1.08 -5.25 -7.36
N ALA A 3 -2.27 -5.58 -7.87
CA ALA A 3 -2.50 -5.72 -9.31
C ALA A 3 -2.18 -4.44 -10.10
N GLY A 4 -2.57 -3.27 -9.58
CA GLY A 4 -2.25 -1.98 -10.20
C GLY A 4 -0.75 -1.70 -10.19
N ALA A 5 -0.07 -1.97 -9.08
CA ALA A 5 1.38 -1.79 -8.97
C ALA A 5 2.16 -2.73 -9.92
N LEU A 6 1.72 -3.99 -10.06
CA LEU A 6 2.30 -4.95 -11.03
C LEU A 6 2.08 -4.47 -12.47
N LEU A 7 0.85 -4.06 -12.81
CA LEU A 7 0.54 -3.52 -14.13
C LEU A 7 1.40 -2.29 -14.44
N MET A 8 1.58 -1.39 -13.47
CA MET A 8 2.40 -0.19 -13.66
C MET A 8 3.87 -0.54 -13.90
N THR A 9 4.41 -1.51 -13.15
CA THR A 9 5.79 -1.99 -13.33
C THR A 9 6.01 -2.59 -14.72
N LEU A 10 4.99 -3.22 -15.28
CA LEU A 10 5.03 -3.89 -16.60
C LEU A 10 4.54 -2.98 -17.73
N SER A 11 4.09 -1.75 -17.43
CA SER A 11 3.52 -0.86 -18.43
C SER A 11 4.56 -0.41 -19.44
N GLY A 12 4.29 -0.69 -20.71
CA GLY A 12 5.11 -0.27 -21.85
C GLY A 12 4.47 0.85 -22.68
N ASN A 13 3.25 1.29 -22.34
CA ASN A 13 2.54 2.33 -23.05
C ASN A 13 1.67 3.18 -22.14
N PHE A 14 1.37 4.39 -22.60
CA PHE A 14 0.64 5.41 -21.83
C PHE A 14 -0.76 4.94 -21.37
N GLY A 15 -1.53 4.29 -22.24
CA GLY A 15 -2.87 3.81 -21.91
C GLY A 15 -2.87 2.78 -20.79
N LEU A 16 -1.95 1.83 -20.83
CA LEU A 16 -1.79 0.82 -19.80
C LEU A 16 -1.33 1.44 -18.46
N SER A 17 -0.47 2.44 -18.52
CA SER A 17 -0.03 3.18 -17.33
C SER A 17 -1.18 3.88 -16.63
N ILE A 18 -2.04 4.57 -17.38
CA ILE A 18 -3.24 5.23 -16.81
C ILE A 18 -4.18 4.20 -16.17
N ALA A 19 -4.46 3.10 -16.85
CA ALA A 19 -5.34 2.05 -16.32
C ALA A 19 -4.76 1.44 -15.03
N ALA A 20 -3.45 1.20 -15.01
CA ALA A 20 -2.74 0.69 -13.84
C ALA A 20 -2.80 1.67 -12.66
N GLU A 21 -2.64 2.96 -12.91
CA GLU A 21 -2.70 4.01 -11.90
C GLU A 21 -4.09 4.15 -11.30
N ILE A 22 -5.14 4.15 -12.13
CA ILE A 22 -6.52 4.16 -11.67
C ILE A 22 -6.82 2.95 -10.77
N LEU A 23 -6.41 1.76 -11.21
CA LEU A 23 -6.59 0.53 -10.43
C LEU A 23 -5.83 0.56 -9.11
N MET A 24 -4.62 1.10 -9.11
CA MET A 24 -3.82 1.29 -7.90
C MET A 24 -4.47 2.30 -6.96
N GLY A 25 -4.95 3.43 -7.47
CA GLY A 25 -5.64 4.47 -6.70
C GLY A 25 -6.91 3.97 -6.04
N ILE A 26 -7.75 3.22 -6.77
CA ILE A 26 -8.94 2.56 -6.20
C ILE A 26 -8.52 1.62 -5.05
N GLY A 27 -7.52 0.78 -5.29
CA GLY A 27 -7.02 -0.15 -4.28
C GLY A 27 -6.46 0.56 -3.03
N MET A 28 -5.77 1.67 -3.20
CA MET A 28 -5.28 2.51 -2.10
C MET A 28 -6.42 3.15 -1.31
N GLY A 29 -7.43 3.69 -2.01
CA GLY A 29 -8.60 4.29 -1.39
C GLY A 29 -9.38 3.29 -0.52
N VAL A 30 -9.66 2.12 -1.06
CA VAL A 30 -10.33 1.02 -0.31
C VAL A 30 -9.50 0.60 0.91
N THR A 31 -8.19 0.42 0.74
CA THR A 31 -7.31 0.04 1.84
C THR A 31 -7.29 1.10 2.94
N ASN A 32 -7.18 2.37 2.56
CA ASN A 32 -7.18 3.49 3.49
C ASN A 32 -8.48 3.56 4.30
N ALA A 33 -9.64 3.48 3.63
CA ALA A 33 -10.94 3.44 4.30
C ALA A 33 -11.08 2.25 5.26
N ALA A 34 -10.61 1.06 4.85
CA ALA A 34 -10.64 -0.14 5.68
C ALA A 34 -9.76 0.01 6.95
N VAL A 35 -8.57 0.60 6.83
CA VAL A 35 -7.66 0.82 7.97
C VAL A 35 -8.29 1.76 8.99
N PHE A 36 -8.83 2.91 8.58
CA PHE A 36 -9.47 3.85 9.52
C PHE A 36 -10.74 3.27 10.15
N LYS A 37 -11.51 2.46 9.42
CA LYS A 37 -12.62 1.70 9.98
C LYS A 37 -12.15 0.74 11.08
N LEU A 38 -11.07 0.00 10.83
CA LEU A 38 -10.50 -0.91 11.83
C LEU A 38 -9.99 -0.17 13.06
N VAL A 39 -9.33 0.98 12.90
CA VAL A 39 -8.90 1.83 14.03
C VAL A 39 -10.09 2.18 14.93
N ALA A 40 -11.20 2.62 14.34
CA ALA A 40 -12.39 2.97 15.10
C ALA A 40 -13.04 1.77 15.82
N GLN A 41 -12.89 0.56 15.29
CA GLN A 41 -13.44 -0.66 15.88
C GLN A 41 -12.55 -1.28 16.96
N GLU A 42 -11.22 -1.23 16.77
CA GLU A 42 -10.27 -1.91 17.66
C GLU A 42 -9.84 -1.03 18.86
N VAL A 43 -9.91 0.29 18.70
CA VAL A 43 -9.49 1.25 19.75
C VAL A 43 -10.51 2.38 19.90
N PRO A 44 -11.76 2.07 20.25
CA PRO A 44 -12.83 3.07 20.30
C PRO A 44 -12.59 4.18 21.31
N GLU A 45 -11.86 3.90 22.39
CA GLU A 45 -11.53 4.86 23.44
C GLU A 45 -10.41 5.86 23.05
N ALA A 46 -9.64 5.58 21.99
CA ALA A 46 -8.50 6.40 21.57
C ALA A 46 -8.43 6.58 20.03
N VAL A 47 -9.58 6.60 19.35
CA VAL A 47 -9.67 6.67 17.88
C VAL A 47 -8.84 7.80 17.28
N GLY A 48 -8.90 9.00 17.89
CA GLY A 48 -8.16 10.16 17.38
C GLY A 48 -6.65 9.98 17.43
N GLY A 49 -6.12 9.49 18.55
CA GLY A 49 -4.70 9.21 18.72
C GLY A 49 -4.21 8.09 17.77
N ALA A 50 -4.95 6.98 17.72
CA ALA A 50 -4.60 5.85 16.85
C ALA A 50 -4.68 6.23 15.36
N ALA A 51 -5.70 6.97 14.94
CA ALA A 51 -5.82 7.48 13.57
C ALA A 51 -4.68 8.46 13.23
N GLY A 52 -4.28 9.31 14.18
CA GLY A 52 -3.13 10.21 14.02
C GLY A 52 -1.83 9.47 13.79
N TRP A 53 -1.56 8.39 14.52
CA TRP A 53 -0.39 7.53 14.30
C TRP A 53 -0.43 6.84 12.93
N VAL A 54 -1.56 6.26 12.56
CA VAL A 54 -1.72 5.61 11.25
C VAL A 54 -1.54 6.62 10.11
N GLY A 55 -2.15 7.80 10.21
CA GLY A 55 -2.02 8.87 9.22
C GLY A 55 -0.59 9.42 9.15
N GLY A 56 0.05 9.63 10.30
CA GLY A 56 1.43 10.12 10.37
C GLY A 56 2.44 9.15 9.75
N LEU A 57 2.33 7.85 10.05
CA LEU A 57 3.17 6.82 9.42
C LEU A 57 2.91 6.71 7.91
N GLY A 58 1.64 6.87 7.49
CA GLY A 58 1.28 6.93 6.07
C GLY A 58 1.89 8.14 5.35
N ALA A 59 1.85 9.31 5.98
CA ALA A 59 2.47 10.53 5.46
C ALA A 59 4.00 10.39 5.34
N PHE A 60 4.65 9.72 6.28
CA PHE A 60 6.07 9.41 6.19
C PHE A 60 6.40 8.56 4.95
N GLY A 61 5.55 7.60 4.59
CA GLY A 61 5.67 6.85 3.34
C GLY A 61 5.64 7.77 2.11
N GLY A 62 4.72 8.74 2.09
CA GLY A 62 4.64 9.77 1.04
C GLY A 62 5.91 10.62 0.94
N PHE A 63 6.60 10.86 2.04
CA PHE A 63 7.87 11.57 2.07
C PHE A 63 9.05 10.69 1.61
N ALA A 64 9.10 9.43 2.01
CA ALA A 64 10.23 8.52 1.76
C ALA A 64 10.24 7.94 0.34
N ILE A 65 9.09 7.69 -0.26
CA ILE A 65 8.99 7.03 -1.58
C ILE A 65 9.55 7.90 -2.73
N PRO A 66 9.26 9.21 -2.85
CA PRO A 66 9.76 10.01 -3.97
C PRO A 66 11.29 10.02 -4.10
N PRO A 67 12.11 10.17 -3.05
CA PRO A 67 13.56 10.05 -3.16
C PRO A 67 14.02 8.67 -3.66
N ILE A 68 13.39 7.59 -3.20
CA ILE A 68 13.71 6.22 -3.66
C ILE A 68 13.42 6.10 -5.15
N MET A 69 12.25 6.56 -5.59
CA MET A 69 11.86 6.57 -7.00
C MET A 69 12.83 7.43 -7.83
N GLY A 70 13.20 8.61 -7.34
CA GLY A 70 14.16 9.51 -7.97
C GLY A 70 15.50 8.82 -8.22
N THR A 71 16.05 8.14 -7.22
CA THR A 71 17.30 7.38 -7.35
C THR A 71 17.21 6.27 -8.42
N ILE A 72 16.08 5.57 -8.49
CA ILE A 72 15.88 4.52 -9.50
C ILE A 72 15.84 5.13 -10.92
N VAL A 73 15.18 6.28 -11.07
CA VAL A 73 15.10 6.99 -12.35
C VAL A 73 16.47 7.54 -12.76
N GLU A 74 17.24 8.06 -11.81
CA GLU A 74 18.60 8.56 -12.06
C GLU A 74 19.54 7.46 -12.58
N ILE A 75 19.45 6.26 -12.02
CA ILE A 75 20.28 5.12 -12.41
C ILE A 75 19.81 4.49 -13.74
N ARG A 76 18.50 4.41 -13.98
CA ARG A 76 17.90 3.66 -15.10
C ARG A 76 17.37 4.55 -16.24
N GLY A 77 17.44 5.87 -16.10
CA GLY A 77 16.87 6.81 -17.05
C GLY A 77 15.34 6.78 -17.07
N ALA A 78 14.72 7.22 -18.17
CA ALA A 78 13.27 7.35 -18.30
C ALA A 78 12.49 6.03 -18.05
N GLY A 79 13.08 4.88 -18.38
CA GLY A 79 12.51 3.55 -18.07
C GLY A 79 12.50 3.21 -16.57
N GLY A 80 13.21 3.98 -15.75
CA GLY A 80 13.26 3.83 -14.30
C GLY A 80 11.93 4.12 -13.62
N TYR A 81 11.06 4.94 -14.21
CA TYR A 81 9.74 5.22 -13.62
C TYR A 81 8.91 3.95 -13.44
N ALA A 82 8.70 3.18 -14.50
CA ALA A 82 7.93 1.94 -14.42
C ALA A 82 8.57 0.93 -13.46
N SER A 83 9.89 0.74 -13.54
CA SER A 83 10.61 -0.18 -12.65
C SER A 83 10.64 0.28 -11.19
N GLY A 84 10.52 1.57 -10.92
CA GLY A 84 10.40 2.14 -9.58
C GLY A 84 9.14 1.68 -8.85
N PHE A 85 8.06 1.39 -9.58
CA PHE A 85 6.82 0.87 -8.99
C PHE A 85 6.96 -0.52 -8.36
N VAL A 86 8.05 -1.24 -8.60
CA VAL A 86 8.42 -2.45 -7.85
C VAL A 86 8.41 -2.22 -6.33
N VAL A 87 8.73 -1.02 -5.86
CA VAL A 87 8.65 -0.65 -4.44
C VAL A 87 7.22 -0.82 -3.91
N PHE A 88 6.23 -0.34 -4.68
CA PHE A 88 4.82 -0.49 -4.31
C PHE A 88 4.34 -1.94 -4.37
N VAL A 89 4.87 -2.74 -5.30
CA VAL A 89 4.62 -4.19 -5.36
C VAL A 89 5.12 -4.85 -4.08
N GLY A 90 6.34 -4.55 -3.64
CA GLY A 90 6.92 -5.05 -2.40
C GLY A 90 6.09 -4.68 -1.17
N LEU A 91 5.72 -3.41 -1.04
CA LEU A 91 4.89 -2.92 0.07
C LEU A 91 3.49 -3.57 0.07
N ALA A 92 2.87 -3.72 -1.10
CA ALA A 92 1.58 -4.38 -1.21
C ALA A 92 1.65 -5.88 -0.86
N ALA A 93 2.72 -6.57 -1.26
CA ALA A 93 2.96 -7.97 -0.92
C ALA A 93 3.16 -8.14 0.60
N ILE A 94 3.98 -7.29 1.23
CA ILE A 94 4.19 -7.28 2.68
C ILE A 94 2.85 -7.05 3.40
N SER A 95 2.05 -6.08 2.95
CA SER A 95 0.73 -5.80 3.53
C SER A 95 -0.20 -7.00 3.46
N LEU A 96 -0.24 -7.70 2.31
CA LEU A 96 -1.06 -8.91 2.15
C LEU A 96 -0.60 -10.05 3.06
N LEU A 97 0.71 -10.24 3.21
CA LEU A 97 1.27 -11.24 4.13
C LEU A 97 0.89 -10.94 5.58
N LEU A 98 1.03 -9.69 6.00
CA LEU A 98 0.65 -9.26 7.35
C LEU A 98 -0.84 -9.50 7.62
N VAL A 99 -1.72 -9.11 6.69
CA VAL A 99 -3.16 -9.36 6.80
C VAL A 99 -3.45 -10.86 6.87
N GLY A 100 -2.78 -11.69 6.06
CA GLY A 100 -2.91 -13.13 6.07
C GLY A 100 -2.53 -13.74 7.43
N VAL A 101 -1.41 -13.31 7.99
CA VAL A 101 -0.93 -13.75 9.32
C VAL A 101 -1.91 -13.35 10.43
N LEU A 102 -2.38 -12.10 10.41
CA LEU A 102 -3.33 -11.59 11.41
C LEU A 102 -4.67 -12.33 11.35
N ARG A 103 -5.18 -12.58 10.14
CA ARG A 103 -6.42 -13.36 9.96
C ARG A 103 -6.28 -14.78 10.51
N ARG A 104 -5.16 -15.46 10.26
CA ARG A 104 -4.90 -16.80 10.78
C ARG A 104 -4.86 -16.83 12.31
N LYS A 105 -4.18 -15.86 12.92
CA LYS A 105 -4.14 -15.75 14.39
C LYS A 105 -5.53 -15.51 14.98
N ARG A 106 -6.32 -14.63 14.38
CA ARG A 106 -7.70 -14.33 14.84
C ARG A 106 -8.62 -15.54 14.72
N ALA A 107 -8.53 -16.29 13.63
CA ALA A 107 -9.29 -17.53 13.44
C ALA A 107 -8.90 -18.61 14.47
N GLY A 108 -7.62 -18.74 14.80
CA GLY A 108 -7.14 -19.66 15.82
C GLY A 108 -7.64 -19.33 17.23
N VAL A 109 -7.70 -18.05 17.59
CA VAL A 109 -8.24 -17.59 18.88
C VAL A 109 -9.75 -17.87 18.98
N LEU A 110 -10.51 -17.59 17.92
CA LEU A 110 -11.95 -17.86 17.90
C LEU A 110 -12.29 -19.36 17.92
N ALA A 111 -11.44 -20.20 17.36
CA ALA A 111 -11.62 -21.66 17.40
C ALA A 111 -11.25 -22.28 18.76
N ALA A 112 -10.49 -21.57 19.59
CA ALA A 112 -10.08 -22.01 20.92
C ALA A 112 -11.01 -21.53 22.06
N MET A 113 -11.99 -20.69 21.71
CA MET A 113 -13.04 -20.22 22.63
C MET A 113 -14.29 -21.05 22.51
#